data_49abbdffe23b75e62f837ca080401391
#
_entry.id   49abbdffe23b75e62f837ca080401391
#
_cell.length_a   1.000
_cell.length_b   1.000
_cell.length_c   1.000
_cell.angle_alpha   90.00
_cell.angle_beta   90.00
_cell.angle_gamma   90.00
#
_symmetry.space_group_name_H-M   'P 1'
#
loop_
_entity.id
_entity.type
_entity.pdbx_description
1 polymer ?
#
loop_
_entity_poly.entity_id
_entity_poly.type
_entity_poly.pdbx_seq_one_letter_code
_entity_poly.pdbx_strand_id
1 'polypeptide(L)'
;NYNPIKQSLSFNDNSINLNYIHNIIMTYLTLNLDIGINKISLYKLIWPYDKDIQINKLDTHITNLKNKVKEGLKIDLKIISSVGVIKLIIN
;
A
#
# COMPACT_ATOMS: atom_id res chain seq x y z
N ASN A 1 -9.77 -7.55 -6.11
CA ASN A 1 -9.57 -8.52 -5.01
C ASN A 1 -8.13 -8.54 -4.53
N TYR A 2 -7.95 -8.32 -3.26
CA TYR A 2 -6.65 -8.43 -2.62
C TYR A 2 -6.56 -9.74 -1.84
N ASN A 3 -5.52 -10.53 -2.10
CA ASN A 3 -5.26 -11.76 -1.36
C ASN A 3 -3.90 -11.65 -0.66
N PRO A 4 -3.87 -11.41 0.66
CA PRO A 4 -2.61 -11.20 1.40
C PRO A 4 -1.77 -12.48 1.50
N ILE A 5 -2.39 -13.65 1.48
CA ILE A 5 -1.66 -14.92 1.57
C ILE A 5 -0.91 -15.21 0.27
N LYS A 6 -1.58 -15.02 -0.87
CA LYS A 6 -0.96 -15.18 -2.18
C LYS A 6 -0.15 -13.94 -2.60
N GLN A 7 -0.23 -12.87 -1.84
CA GLN A 7 0.41 -11.60 -2.13
C GLN A 7 0.06 -11.13 -3.55
N SER A 8 -1.23 -11.12 -3.85
CA SER A 8 -1.72 -10.79 -5.19
C SER A 8 -2.89 -9.82 -5.15
N LEU A 9 -3.02 -9.06 -6.22
CA LEU A 9 -4.11 -8.13 -6.44
C LEU A 9 -4.69 -8.42 -7.82
N SER A 10 -6.02 -8.52 -7.91
CA SER A 10 -6.68 -8.83 -9.17
C SER A 10 -7.88 -7.94 -9.40
N PHE A 11 -8.17 -7.68 -10.68
CA PHE A 11 -9.33 -6.92 -11.11
C PHE A 11 -9.73 -7.39 -12.50
N ASN A 12 -11.00 -7.76 -12.66
CA ASN A 12 -11.49 -8.44 -13.87
C ASN A 12 -10.64 -9.70 -14.12
N ASP A 13 -10.07 -9.83 -15.32
CA ASP A 13 -9.27 -11.00 -15.69
C ASP A 13 -7.76 -10.77 -15.51
N ASN A 14 -7.38 -9.63 -14.94
CA ASN A 14 -5.97 -9.27 -14.74
C ASN A 14 -5.57 -9.50 -13.29
N SER A 15 -4.32 -9.92 -13.10
CA SER A 15 -3.75 -10.14 -11.77
C SER A 15 -2.29 -9.71 -11.76
N ILE A 16 -1.85 -9.18 -10.63
CA ILE A 16 -0.45 -8.86 -10.39
C ILE A 16 0.01 -9.49 -9.08
N ASN A 17 1.30 -9.81 -9.02
CA ASN A 17 1.94 -10.24 -7.78
C ASN A 17 2.53 -9.03 -7.07
N LEU A 18 2.38 -9.00 -5.75
CA LEU A 18 2.92 -7.95 -4.91
C LEU A 18 4.24 -8.41 -4.32
N ASN A 19 5.21 -7.51 -4.21
CA ASN A 19 6.41 -7.82 -3.44
C ASN A 19 6.09 -7.74 -1.93
N TYR A 20 7.04 -8.11 -1.09
CA TYR A 20 6.86 -8.15 0.35
C TYR A 20 6.39 -6.80 0.92
N ILE A 21 7.05 -5.71 0.54
CA ILE A 21 6.72 -4.37 1.05
C ILE A 21 5.34 -3.92 0.58
N HIS A 22 5.03 -4.10 -0.71
CA HIS A 22 3.71 -3.77 -1.25
C HIS A 22 2.60 -4.58 -0.56
N ASN A 23 2.86 -5.84 -0.25
CA ASN A 23 1.89 -6.67 0.45
C ASN A 23 1.63 -6.16 1.87
N ILE A 24 2.67 -5.75 2.59
CA ILE A 24 2.51 -5.16 3.93
C ILE A 24 1.68 -3.88 3.84
N ILE A 25 2.00 -3.00 2.90
CA ILE A 25 1.25 -1.76 2.70
C ILE A 25 -0.24 -2.06 2.47
N MET A 26 -0.55 -2.97 1.55
CA MET A 26 -1.94 -3.33 1.26
C MET A 26 -2.62 -3.96 2.47
N THR A 27 -1.92 -4.79 3.23
CA THR A 27 -2.48 -5.42 4.44
C THR A 27 -2.97 -4.36 5.43
N TYR A 28 -2.11 -3.40 5.75
CA TYR A 28 -2.47 -2.40 6.76
C TYR A 28 -3.44 -1.34 6.23
N LEU A 29 -3.41 -1.03 4.94
CA LEU A 29 -4.41 -0.15 4.34
C LEU A 29 -5.79 -0.80 4.33
N THR A 30 -5.88 -2.08 4.02
CA THR A 30 -7.17 -2.80 4.02
C THR A 30 -7.71 -3.03 5.42
N LEU A 31 -6.85 -3.23 6.41
CA LEU A 31 -7.26 -3.35 7.80
C LEU A 31 -7.78 -2.04 8.40
N ASN A 32 -7.46 -0.91 7.77
CA ASN A 32 -7.80 0.43 8.28
C ASN A 32 -8.55 1.26 7.25
N LEU A 33 -9.47 0.64 6.49
CA LEU A 33 -10.14 1.29 5.36
C LEU A 33 -10.84 2.59 5.73
N ASP A 34 -11.54 2.63 6.86
CA ASP A 34 -12.35 3.79 7.22
C ASP A 34 -11.56 4.91 7.87
N ILE A 35 -10.53 4.56 8.62
CA ILE A 35 -9.81 5.51 9.47
C ILE A 35 -8.41 5.84 8.95
N GLY A 36 -7.86 4.99 8.08
CA GLY A 36 -6.47 5.12 7.63
C GLY A 36 -5.46 4.69 8.69
N ILE A 37 -4.20 4.84 8.36
CA ILE A 37 -3.10 4.50 9.26
C ILE A 37 -2.08 5.65 9.24
N ASN A 38 -1.49 5.95 10.39
CA ASN A 38 -0.42 6.93 10.51
C ASN A 38 0.80 6.46 9.72
N LYS A 39 1.37 7.35 8.89
CA LYS A 39 2.53 7.02 8.05
C LYS A 39 3.74 6.55 8.84
N ILE A 40 4.01 7.18 9.97
CA ILE A 40 5.15 6.80 10.82
C ILE A 40 4.92 5.39 11.39
N SER A 41 3.70 5.09 11.82
CA SER A 41 3.35 3.75 12.32
C SER A 41 3.52 2.70 11.23
N LEU A 42 3.05 2.97 10.02
CA LEU A 42 3.23 2.07 8.89
C LEU A 42 4.70 1.87 8.55
N TYR A 43 5.48 2.96 8.53
CA TYR A 43 6.92 2.90 8.31
C TYR A 43 7.60 1.95 9.30
N LYS A 44 7.28 2.08 10.58
CA LYS A 44 7.87 1.24 11.64
C LYS A 44 7.47 -0.22 11.53
N LEU A 45 6.29 -0.51 10.98
CA LEU A 45 5.86 -1.89 10.73
C LEU A 45 6.67 -2.53 9.60
N ILE A 46 7.05 -1.75 8.59
CA ILE A 46 7.82 -2.24 7.45
C ILE A 46 9.31 -2.33 7.78
N TRP A 47 9.84 -1.31 8.42
CA TRP A 47 11.27 -1.19 8.76
C TRP A 47 11.46 -0.97 10.25
N PRO A 48 11.21 -2.00 11.09
CA PRO A 48 11.24 -1.83 12.56
C PRO A 48 12.62 -1.53 13.13
N TYR A 49 13.68 -1.82 12.36
CA TYR A 49 15.05 -1.63 12.83
C TYR A 49 15.70 -0.35 12.34
N ASP A 50 15.02 0.45 11.54
CA ASP A 50 15.53 1.73 11.08
C ASP A 50 15.60 2.71 12.26
N LYS A 51 16.76 3.31 12.49
CA LYS A 51 16.94 4.29 13.56
C LYS A 51 16.32 5.63 13.19
N ASP A 52 16.45 6.02 11.93
CA ASP A 52 15.91 7.27 11.41
C ASP A 52 14.75 6.98 10.48
N ILE A 53 13.64 7.68 10.68
CA ILE A 53 12.45 7.52 9.85
C ILE A 53 12.61 8.36 8.58
N GLN A 54 12.60 7.67 7.44
CA GLN A 54 12.72 8.31 6.12
C GLN A 54 11.40 8.17 5.36
N ILE A 55 10.49 9.09 5.59
CA ILE A 55 9.14 9.03 5.00
C ILE A 55 9.19 8.97 3.48
N ASN A 56 10.17 9.59 2.85
CA ASN A 56 10.34 9.51 1.38
C ASN A 56 10.50 8.07 0.89
N LYS A 57 11.10 7.22 1.70
CA LYS A 57 11.26 5.80 1.39
C LYS A 57 9.90 5.11 1.28
N LEU A 58 9.00 5.39 2.23
CA LEU A 58 7.63 4.89 2.19
C LEU A 58 6.86 5.46 1.00
N ASP A 59 6.94 6.76 0.77
CA ASP A 59 6.25 7.42 -0.34
C ASP A 59 6.68 6.85 -1.69
N THR A 60 7.95 6.52 -1.86
CA THR A 60 8.46 5.89 -3.08
C THR A 60 7.82 4.52 -3.32
N HIS A 61 7.73 3.69 -2.29
CA HIS A 61 7.09 2.37 -2.40
C HIS A 61 5.60 2.49 -2.71
N ILE A 62 4.92 3.46 -2.12
CA ILE A 62 3.50 3.71 -2.41
C ILE A 62 3.31 4.12 -3.86
N THR A 63 4.15 5.03 -4.37
CA THR A 63 4.10 5.44 -5.78
C THR A 63 4.34 4.26 -6.71
N ASN A 64 5.33 3.43 -6.41
CA ASN A 64 5.63 2.24 -7.21
C ASN A 64 4.48 1.23 -7.20
N LEU A 65 3.83 1.05 -6.05
CA LEU A 65 2.64 0.20 -5.94
C LEU A 65 1.51 0.71 -6.81
N LYS A 66 1.22 2.02 -6.76
CA LYS A 66 0.18 2.63 -7.59
C LYS A 66 0.47 2.45 -9.08
N ASN A 67 1.72 2.65 -9.49
CA ASN A 67 2.13 2.48 -10.89
C ASN A 67 1.98 1.03 -11.34
N LYS A 68 2.37 0.08 -10.50
CA LYS A 68 2.25 -1.35 -10.81
C LYS A 68 0.80 -1.77 -11.00
N VAL A 69 -0.09 -1.26 -10.14
CA VAL A 69 -1.52 -1.53 -10.26
C VAL A 69 -2.08 -0.93 -11.55
N LYS A 70 -1.71 0.30 -11.87
CA LYS A 70 -2.17 0.95 -13.10
C LYS A 70 -1.71 0.20 -14.35
N GLU A 71 -0.47 -0.22 -14.39
CA GLU A 71 0.08 -0.94 -15.55
C GLU A 71 -0.49 -2.35 -15.68
N GLY A 72 -0.60 -3.08 -14.57
CA GLY A 72 -1.02 -4.48 -14.58
C GLY A 72 -2.51 -4.71 -14.56
N LEU A 73 -3.27 -3.86 -13.88
CA LEU A 73 -4.71 -4.02 -13.71
C LEU A 73 -5.53 -2.99 -14.48
N LYS A 74 -4.88 -1.96 -15.04
CA LYS A 74 -5.55 -0.88 -15.80
C LYS A 74 -6.57 -0.10 -14.99
N ILE A 75 -6.33 0.01 -13.68
CA ILE A 75 -7.15 0.79 -12.75
C ILE A 75 -6.25 1.68 -11.90
N ASP A 76 -6.84 2.72 -11.32
CA ASP A 76 -6.14 3.59 -10.38
C ASP A 76 -6.38 3.10 -8.95
N LEU A 77 -5.30 2.82 -8.24
CA LEU A 77 -5.35 2.53 -6.82
C LEU A 77 -5.37 3.87 -6.07
N LYS A 78 -6.51 4.18 -5.45
CA LYS A 78 -6.68 5.47 -4.77
C LYS A 78 -6.17 5.39 -3.34
N ILE A 79 -4.95 5.87 -3.15
CA ILE A 79 -4.34 6.00 -1.83
C ILE A 79 -4.14 7.49 -1.60
N ILE A 80 -4.75 8.03 -0.56
CA ILE A 80 -4.63 9.45 -0.22
C ILE A 80 -3.88 9.63 1.09
N SER A 81 -3.22 10.78 1.21
CA SER A 81 -2.45 11.13 2.39
C SER A 81 -2.92 12.51 2.88
N SER A 82 -3.24 12.60 4.15
CA SER A 82 -3.70 13.85 4.76
C SER A 82 -3.26 13.88 6.23
N VAL A 83 -2.53 14.94 6.61
CA VAL A 83 -2.09 15.18 7.99
C VAL A 83 -1.36 13.97 8.59
N GLY A 84 -0.45 13.39 7.81
CA GLY A 84 0.36 12.25 8.27
C GLY A 84 -0.38 10.92 8.32
N VAL A 85 -1.62 10.86 7.86
CA VAL A 85 -2.42 9.64 7.78
C VAL A 85 -2.57 9.24 6.31
N ILE A 86 -2.43 7.95 6.04
CA ILE A 86 -2.58 7.38 4.70
C ILE A 86 -3.77 6.43 4.70
N LYS A 87 -4.55 6.48 3.63
CA LYS A 87 -5.82 5.78 3.56
C LYS A 87 -6.10 5.29 2.15
N LEU A 88 -6.60 4.06 2.05
CA LEU A 88 -7.08 3.49 0.79
C LEU A 88 -8.56 3.83 0.63
N ILE A 89 -8.92 4.33 -0.55
CA ILE A 89 -10.30 4.66 -0.88
C ILE A 89 -10.88 3.56 -1.76
N ILE A 90 -11.98 2.99 -1.32
CA ILE A 90 -12.74 2.00 -2.08
C ILE A 90 -14.13 2.59 -2.40
N ASN A 91 -14.47 2.62 -3.67
CA ASN A 91 -15.77 3.08 -4.13
C ASN A 91 -16.64 1.91 -4.56
#